data_7964edc83763209e189ff17690822ebf
#
_entry.id   7964edc83763209e189ff17690822ebf
#
_cell.length_a   1.000
_cell.length_b   1.000
_cell.length_c   1.000
_cell.angle_alpha   90.00
_cell.angle_beta   90.00
_cell.angle_gamma   90.00
#
_symmetry.space_group_name_H-M   'P 1'
#
loop_
_entity.id
_entity.type
_entity.pdbx_description
1 polymer ?
#
loop_
_entity_poly.entity_id
_entity_poly.type
_entity_poly.pdbx_seq_one_letter_code
_entity_poly.pdbx_strand_id
1 'polypeptide(L)'
;MSMSQYTIQQFIVDAFTDSVFKGNPAAVCLLDKWLSDDTLQNIAKENNLSETAFTVKNGDHYELRWFTPGGEIDLCGHATLATAFVLFRFIEKDVESLTFATQSGELLVTKKKMSTMS
;
A
#
# COMPACT_ATOMS: atom_id res chain seq x y z
N MET A 1 -7.13 -25.83 -19.29
CA MET A 1 -7.73 -24.72 -18.59
C MET A 1 -6.71 -23.63 -18.38
N SER A 2 -7.08 -22.47 -18.77
CA SER A 2 -6.16 -21.37 -18.58
C SER A 2 -6.59 -20.59 -17.35
N MET A 3 -5.60 -20.26 -16.55
CA MET A 3 -5.81 -19.43 -15.38
C MET A 3 -5.04 -18.15 -15.60
N SER A 4 -5.72 -17.06 -15.35
CA SER A 4 -5.01 -15.80 -15.30
C SER A 4 -4.00 -15.89 -14.19
N GLN A 5 -2.76 -15.65 -14.52
CA GLN A 5 -1.72 -15.63 -13.52
C GLN A 5 -1.25 -14.21 -13.30
N TYR A 6 -1.19 -13.83 -12.08
CA TYR A 6 -0.64 -12.56 -11.69
C TYR A 6 0.13 -12.76 -10.40
N THR A 7 1.15 -11.96 -10.24
CA THR A 7 1.98 -12.05 -9.06
C THR A 7 1.61 -10.92 -8.10
N ILE A 8 1.31 -11.29 -6.87
CA ILE A 8 1.07 -10.33 -5.81
C ILE A 8 2.06 -10.60 -4.71
N GLN A 9 2.84 -9.59 -4.36
CA GLN A 9 3.65 -9.63 -3.16
C GLN A 9 2.88 -8.89 -2.08
N GLN A 10 2.59 -9.57 -0.99
CA GLN A 10 1.82 -8.97 0.08
C GLN A 10 2.64 -8.92 1.35
N PHE A 11 2.64 -7.77 1.98
CA PHE A 11 3.32 -7.55 3.25
C PHE A 11 2.30 -7.10 4.27
N ILE A 12 2.43 -7.60 5.49
CA ILE A 12 1.59 -7.14 6.59
C ILE A 12 2.44 -6.23 7.46
N VAL A 13 1.99 -5.00 7.62
CA VAL A 13 2.74 -3.99 8.38
C VAL A 13 1.92 -3.61 9.59
N ASP A 14 2.39 -3.97 10.76
CA ASP A 14 1.70 -3.62 12.02
C ASP A 14 2.63 -2.88 12.96
N ALA A 15 3.76 -2.46 12.46
CA ALA A 15 4.88 -2.08 13.30
C ALA A 15 5.10 -0.59 13.41
N PHE A 16 4.11 0.21 13.15
CA PHE A 16 4.24 1.59 13.57
C PHE A 16 4.08 1.59 15.08
N THR A 17 5.18 1.87 15.75
CA THR A 17 5.21 1.80 17.20
C THR A 17 4.44 2.93 17.86
N ASP A 18 3.99 3.88 17.08
CA ASP A 18 3.14 4.94 17.56
C ASP A 18 1.83 4.33 18.06
N SER A 19 1.41 4.76 19.23
CA SER A 19 0.20 4.22 19.86
C SER A 19 -1.04 4.44 18.99
N VAL A 20 -1.02 5.41 18.11
CA VAL A 20 -2.15 5.70 17.22
C VAL A 20 -2.43 4.53 16.29
N PHE A 21 -1.39 3.82 15.88
CA PHE A 21 -1.54 2.73 14.93
C PHE A 21 -1.44 1.35 15.58
N LYS A 22 -1.31 1.31 16.87
CA LYS A 22 -1.13 0.06 17.58
C LYS A 22 -2.36 -0.82 17.42
N GLY A 23 -2.12 -2.07 17.00
CA GLY A 23 -3.22 -3.01 16.82
C GLY A 23 -3.97 -2.82 15.52
N ASN A 24 -3.43 -2.05 14.59
CA ASN A 24 -4.13 -1.69 13.36
C ASN A 24 -3.26 -2.03 12.16
N PRO A 25 -3.01 -3.31 11.91
CA PRO A 25 -2.14 -3.69 10.80
C PRO A 25 -2.77 -3.36 9.46
N ALA A 26 -1.91 -3.09 8.50
CA ALA A 26 -2.31 -2.87 7.11
C ALA A 26 -1.60 -3.87 6.23
N ALA A 27 -2.29 -4.35 5.21
CA ALA A 27 -1.66 -5.15 4.18
C ALA A 27 -1.21 -4.22 3.06
N VAL A 28 -0.04 -4.50 2.50
CA VAL A 28 0.49 -3.77 1.36
C VAL A 28 0.71 -4.77 0.25
N CYS A 29 0.02 -4.59 -0.88
CA CYS A 29 0.10 -5.50 -2.01
C CYS A 29 0.78 -4.78 -3.16
N LEU A 30 1.88 -5.36 -3.62
CA LEU A 30 2.63 -4.85 -4.77
C LEU A 30 2.17 -5.61 -6.01
N LEU A 31 1.62 -4.90 -6.98
CA LEU A 31 1.05 -5.48 -8.19
C LEU A 31 1.86 -5.07 -9.40
N ASP A 32 1.95 -5.96 -10.39
CA ASP A 32 2.53 -5.63 -11.68
C ASP A 32 1.61 -4.74 -12.50
N LYS A 33 0.32 -4.96 -12.37
CA LYS A 33 -0.69 -4.21 -13.09
C LYS A 33 -1.97 -4.22 -12.26
N TRP A 34 -2.86 -3.31 -12.57
CA TRP A 34 -4.13 -3.25 -11.86
C TRP A 34 -4.99 -4.46 -12.19
N LEU A 35 -5.59 -5.01 -11.16
CA LEU A 35 -6.58 -6.07 -11.25
C LEU A 35 -7.97 -5.43 -11.22
N SER A 36 -9.00 -6.23 -11.48
CA SER A 36 -10.36 -5.72 -11.43
C SER A 36 -10.69 -5.24 -10.00
N ASP A 37 -11.61 -4.31 -9.93
CA ASP A 37 -12.04 -3.80 -8.63
C ASP A 37 -12.61 -4.91 -7.75
N ASP A 38 -13.34 -5.84 -8.36
CA ASP A 38 -13.88 -6.98 -7.61
C ASP A 38 -12.77 -7.82 -7.01
N THR A 39 -11.72 -8.06 -7.76
CA THR A 39 -10.59 -8.84 -7.26
C THR A 39 -9.90 -8.13 -6.11
N LEU A 40 -9.67 -6.83 -6.25
CA LEU A 40 -9.05 -6.05 -5.18
C LEU A 40 -9.91 -6.09 -3.92
N GLN A 41 -11.21 -5.92 -4.08
CA GLN A 41 -12.11 -5.94 -2.94
C GLN A 41 -12.15 -7.31 -2.27
N ASN A 42 -12.11 -8.37 -3.07
CA ASN A 42 -12.10 -9.72 -2.50
C ASN A 42 -10.83 -9.99 -1.70
N ILE A 43 -9.70 -9.50 -2.18
CA ILE A 43 -8.44 -9.63 -1.45
C ILE A 43 -8.53 -8.89 -0.11
N ALA A 44 -9.08 -7.69 -0.13
CA ALA A 44 -9.23 -6.91 1.10
C ALA A 44 -10.15 -7.60 2.09
N LYS A 45 -11.22 -8.21 1.60
CA LYS A 45 -12.14 -8.95 2.47
C LYS A 45 -11.46 -10.17 3.07
N GLU A 46 -10.68 -10.89 2.26
CA GLU A 46 -10.00 -12.07 2.75
C GLU A 46 -8.94 -11.72 3.79
N ASN A 47 -8.23 -10.61 3.57
CA ASN A 47 -7.26 -10.15 4.54
C ASN A 47 -7.91 -9.79 5.87
N ASN A 48 -9.09 -9.22 5.81
CA ASN A 48 -9.86 -8.81 6.98
C ASN A 48 -9.04 -7.96 7.95
N LEU A 49 -8.22 -7.08 7.39
CA LEU A 49 -7.45 -6.10 8.14
C LEU A 49 -8.09 -4.74 7.98
N SER A 50 -7.69 -3.80 8.82
CA SER A 50 -8.26 -2.45 8.77
C SER A 50 -8.17 -1.86 7.36
N GLU A 51 -6.99 -1.98 6.74
CA GLU A 51 -6.80 -1.49 5.38
C GLU A 51 -5.91 -2.42 4.59
N THR A 52 -6.15 -2.48 3.28
CA THR A 52 -5.26 -3.10 2.32
C THR A 52 -4.92 -2.06 1.26
N ALA A 53 -3.63 -1.78 1.11
CA ALA A 53 -3.15 -0.87 0.08
C ALA A 53 -2.70 -1.69 -1.12
N PHE A 54 -3.07 -1.23 -2.31
CA PHE A 54 -2.60 -1.82 -3.56
C PHE A 54 -1.82 -0.76 -4.31
N THR A 55 -0.64 -1.12 -4.80
CA THR A 55 0.19 -0.16 -5.51
C THR A 55 0.78 -0.78 -6.76
N VAL A 56 0.86 0.03 -7.81
CA VAL A 56 1.41 -0.36 -9.10
C VAL A 56 2.41 0.70 -9.51
N LYS A 57 3.61 0.28 -9.88
CA LYS A 57 4.63 1.23 -10.35
C LYS A 57 4.28 1.70 -11.76
N ASN A 58 4.35 3.00 -11.97
CA ASN A 58 4.07 3.61 -13.26
C ASN A 58 5.15 4.66 -13.54
N GLY A 59 6.23 4.22 -14.22
CA GLY A 59 7.33 5.13 -14.51
C GLY A 59 8.06 5.55 -13.26
N ASP A 60 8.04 6.82 -12.96
CA ASP A 60 8.76 7.40 -11.83
C ASP A 60 7.89 7.60 -10.59
N HIS A 61 6.67 7.09 -10.62
CA HIS A 61 5.78 7.19 -9.47
C HIS A 61 5.02 5.89 -9.30
N TYR A 62 4.27 5.80 -8.22
CA TYR A 62 3.42 4.66 -7.91
C TYR A 62 1.98 5.12 -7.87
N GLU A 63 1.09 4.32 -8.46
CA GLU A 63 -0.33 4.49 -8.29
C GLU A 63 -0.74 3.74 -7.04
N LEU A 64 -1.66 4.28 -6.27
CA LEU A 64 -1.99 3.72 -4.95
C LEU A 64 -3.49 3.82 -4.72
N ARG A 65 -4.05 2.71 -4.26
CA ARG A 65 -5.46 2.64 -3.87
C ARG A 65 -5.56 1.93 -2.53
N TRP A 66 -6.55 2.31 -1.75
CA TRP A 66 -6.76 1.75 -0.41
C TRP A 66 -8.13 1.13 -0.32
N PHE A 67 -8.20 -0.06 0.31
CA PHE A 67 -9.46 -0.76 0.50
C PHE A 67 -9.59 -1.17 1.95
N THR A 68 -10.82 -1.13 2.46
CA THR A 68 -11.19 -1.79 3.71
C THR A 68 -11.99 -3.03 3.33
N PRO A 69 -12.29 -3.93 4.28
CA PRO A 69 -13.18 -5.04 3.95
C PRO A 69 -14.54 -4.58 3.44
N GLY A 70 -14.95 -3.36 3.75
CA GLY A 70 -16.24 -2.84 3.32
C GLY A 70 -16.23 -2.05 2.03
N GLY A 71 -15.08 -1.71 1.49
CA GLY A 71 -15.01 -0.97 0.24
C GLY A 71 -13.76 -0.14 0.10
N GLU A 72 -13.62 0.46 -1.07
CA GLU A 72 -12.50 1.35 -1.34
C GLU A 72 -12.69 2.67 -0.60
N ILE A 73 -11.60 3.25 -0.11
CA ILE A 73 -11.62 4.53 0.59
C ILE A 73 -10.73 5.53 -0.13
N ASP A 74 -11.01 6.81 0.07
CA ASP A 74 -10.36 7.88 -0.69
C ASP A 74 -8.97 8.21 -0.19
N LEU A 75 -8.72 8.02 1.10
CA LEU A 75 -7.44 8.39 1.69
C LEU A 75 -7.23 7.62 2.97
N CYS A 76 -6.02 7.11 3.14
CA CYS A 76 -5.63 6.45 4.38
C CYS A 76 -4.16 6.74 4.63
N GLY A 77 -3.91 7.65 5.58
CA GLY A 77 -2.56 8.10 5.85
C GLY A 77 -1.63 7.01 6.31
N HIS A 78 -2.06 6.17 7.26
CA HIS A 78 -1.14 5.16 7.77
C HIS A 78 -0.92 4.01 6.80
N ALA A 79 -1.89 3.68 5.96
CA ALA A 79 -1.67 2.68 4.92
C ALA A 79 -0.73 3.22 3.84
N THR A 80 -0.76 4.52 3.60
CA THR A 80 0.21 5.16 2.70
C THR A 80 1.62 5.05 3.26
N LEU A 81 1.78 5.32 4.54
CA LEU A 81 3.09 5.20 5.19
C LEU A 81 3.55 3.75 5.23
N ALA A 82 2.64 2.81 5.45
CA ALA A 82 2.97 1.39 5.41
C ALA A 82 3.47 1.00 4.02
N THR A 83 2.81 1.50 2.97
CA THR A 83 3.22 1.25 1.60
C THR A 83 4.61 1.82 1.33
N ALA A 84 4.83 3.06 1.75
CA ALA A 84 6.14 3.70 1.57
C ALA A 84 7.22 2.93 2.33
N PHE A 85 6.93 2.48 3.54
CA PHE A 85 7.87 1.68 4.31
C PHE A 85 8.30 0.44 3.56
N VAL A 86 7.34 -0.31 3.02
CA VAL A 86 7.61 -1.53 2.26
C VAL A 86 8.47 -1.21 1.03
N LEU A 87 8.10 -0.18 0.30
CA LEU A 87 8.84 0.18 -0.91
C LEU A 87 10.26 0.62 -0.61
N PHE A 88 10.45 1.48 0.38
CA PHE A 88 11.80 1.92 0.74
C PHE A 88 12.65 0.76 1.23
N ARG A 89 12.07 -0.16 1.97
CA ARG A 89 12.83 -1.22 2.61
C ARG A 89 13.18 -2.34 1.64
N PHE A 90 12.28 -2.70 0.74
CA PHE A 90 12.45 -3.92 -0.05
C PHE A 90 12.63 -3.67 -1.53
N ILE A 91 12.16 -2.56 -2.07
CA ILE A 91 12.10 -2.34 -3.51
C ILE A 91 12.97 -1.16 -3.93
N GLU A 92 12.72 0.01 -3.38
CA GLU A 92 13.38 1.26 -3.78
C GLU A 92 14.36 1.70 -2.71
N LYS A 93 15.39 0.90 -2.51
CA LYS A 93 16.30 1.12 -1.38
C LYS A 93 17.18 2.36 -1.57
N ASP A 94 17.37 2.79 -2.80
CA ASP A 94 18.31 3.86 -3.10
C ASP A 94 17.65 5.22 -3.34
N VAL A 95 16.33 5.29 -3.28
CA VAL A 95 15.64 6.56 -3.49
C VAL A 95 15.35 7.23 -2.16
N GLU A 96 15.24 8.56 -2.20
CA GLU A 96 15.00 9.33 -1.00
C GLU A 96 13.56 9.73 -0.82
N SER A 97 12.76 9.61 -1.87
CA SER A 97 11.35 9.97 -1.82
C SER A 97 10.56 9.12 -2.78
N LEU A 98 9.26 9.02 -2.50
CA LEU A 98 8.30 8.32 -3.35
C LEU A 98 7.12 9.23 -3.58
N THR A 99 6.62 9.23 -4.82
CA THR A 99 5.42 9.95 -5.19
C THR A 99 4.32 8.93 -5.46
N PHE A 100 3.18 9.15 -4.84
CA PHE A 100 2.01 8.29 -5.04
C PHE A 100 0.90 9.08 -5.72
N ALA A 101 0.39 8.54 -6.81
CA ALA A 101 -0.80 9.10 -7.48
C ALA A 101 -2.02 8.38 -6.93
N THR A 102 -2.95 9.13 -6.38
CA THR A 102 -4.15 8.60 -5.72
C THR A 102 -5.38 9.33 -6.23
N GLN A 103 -6.53 8.85 -5.85
CA GLN A 103 -7.79 9.54 -6.16
C GLN A 103 -7.85 10.93 -5.53
N SER A 104 -7.12 11.13 -4.45
CA SER A 104 -7.10 12.42 -3.75
C SER A 104 -5.94 13.31 -4.20
N GLY A 105 -5.22 12.91 -5.26
CA GLY A 105 -4.10 13.67 -5.77
C GLY A 105 -2.78 13.00 -5.48
N GLU A 106 -1.69 13.74 -5.66
CA GLU A 106 -0.37 13.22 -5.45
C GLU A 106 0.07 13.38 -4.01
N LEU A 107 0.70 12.35 -3.48
CA LEU A 107 1.29 12.36 -2.14
C LEU A 107 2.77 12.09 -2.26
N LEU A 108 3.56 12.87 -1.54
CA LEU A 108 5.01 12.70 -1.51
C LEU A 108 5.44 12.22 -0.13
N VAL A 109 6.19 11.13 -0.09
CA VAL A 109 6.71 10.59 1.16
C VAL A 109 8.23 10.54 1.06
N THR A 110 8.91 11.15 2.01
CA THR A 110 10.38 11.14 2.03
C THR A 110 10.86 10.10 3.03
N LYS A 111 12.00 9.50 2.70
CA LYS A 111 12.62 8.50 3.57
C LYS A 111 13.00 9.10 4.91
N LYS A 112 13.44 10.34 4.90
CA LYS A 112 13.82 11.02 6.13
C LYS A 112 12.63 11.17 7.07
N LYS A 113 11.46 11.50 6.52
CA LYS A 113 10.25 11.62 7.32
C LYS A 113 9.84 10.30 7.91
N MET A 114 9.99 9.22 7.13
CA MET A 114 9.70 7.88 7.63
C MET A 114 10.59 7.54 8.82
N SER A 115 11.87 7.88 8.75
CA SER A 115 12.80 7.60 9.84
C SER A 115 12.38 8.29 11.14
N THR A 116 11.89 9.51 11.05
CA THR A 116 11.49 10.24 12.25
C THR A 116 10.17 9.75 12.81
N MET A 117 9.38 9.05 12.02
CA MET A 117 8.07 8.56 12.46
C MET A 117 8.12 7.14 13.02
N SER A 118 9.19 6.44 12.77
CA SER A 118 9.30 5.05 13.23
C SER A 118 9.79 4.94 14.66
#